data_43e9382ee1fe6d9225a7995ac19d1f5c
#
_entry.id   43e9382ee1fe6d9225a7995ac19d1f5c
#
_cell.length_a   1.000
_cell.length_b   1.000
_cell.length_c   1.000
_cell.angle_alpha   90.00
_cell.angle_beta   90.00
_cell.angle_gamma   90.00
#
_symmetry.space_group_name_H-M   'P 1'
#
loop_
_entity.id
_entity.type
_entity.pdbx_description
1 polymer ?
#
loop_
_entity_poly.entity_id
_entity_poly.type
_entity_poly.pdbx_seq_one_letter_code
_entity_poly.pdbx_strand_id
1 'polypeptide(L)'
;MRIDASGRPIDQGIRSALQTAQANLAGYLQSVGAFLFSQVLNVLNTLTFLIGFLIIPIWLFYLLNDRSVATTLVDRLLPPRARPDFWNIWGLTDEVLSDYIRGQLLLGLAVGAMVGIGLLLLRMLGFDVRYILLLAIIAGITELIPIIGPIIGAVPGVLLGFFGGAGGLQTGLAVLLVYVVVQQLENNLLVPRIIGESVGIHPAILMVIVIAMGQVFGLLGVVLAAPLTAIARDLFVYVYRRLDGLSPADARHTISAAEPAKESAMTPG
;
A
#
# COMPACT_ATOMS: atom_id res chain seq x y z
N MET A 1 65.58 2.35 37.15
CA MET A 1 64.45 1.64 36.55
C MET A 1 63.27 1.79 37.51
N ARG A 2 62.22 2.58 37.23
CA ARG A 2 61.06 2.73 38.14
C ARG A 2 60.02 1.66 37.75
N ILE A 3 59.61 0.89 38.74
CA ILE A 3 58.65 -0.21 38.59
C ILE A 3 57.38 0.18 39.34
N ASP A 4 56.21 -0.13 38.79
CA ASP A 4 54.92 0.10 39.42
C ASP A 4 54.57 -0.96 40.48
N ALA A 5 53.45 -0.79 41.19
CA ALA A 5 53.02 -1.71 42.26
C ALA A 5 52.73 -3.16 41.76
N SER A 6 52.72 -3.41 40.46
CA SER A 6 52.52 -4.72 39.80
C SER A 6 53.82 -5.31 39.23
N GLY A 7 55.00 -4.66 39.46
CA GLY A 7 56.32 -5.15 39.04
C GLY A 7 56.65 -4.88 37.54
N ARG A 8 55.91 -4.04 36.85
CA ARG A 8 56.14 -3.70 35.44
C ARG A 8 56.88 -2.37 35.30
N PRO A 9 57.76 -2.22 34.29
CA PRO A 9 58.39 -0.93 34.01
C PRO A 9 57.33 0.14 33.72
N ILE A 10 57.34 1.26 34.42
CA ILE A 10 56.40 2.37 34.31
C ILE A 10 56.31 2.86 32.85
N ASP A 11 57.43 2.85 32.11
CA ASP A 11 57.44 3.24 30.68
C ASP A 11 56.63 2.32 29.78
N GLN A 12 56.49 1.03 30.10
CA GLN A 12 55.66 0.10 29.32
C GLN A 12 54.15 0.34 29.57
N GLY A 13 53.78 0.63 30.84
CA GLY A 13 52.39 0.98 31.17
C GLY A 13 51.92 2.26 30.52
N ILE A 14 52.77 3.30 30.46
CA ILE A 14 52.46 4.54 29.81
C ILE A 14 52.33 4.37 28.27
N ARG A 15 53.24 3.60 27.68
CA ARG A 15 53.18 3.34 26.21
C ARG A 15 51.95 2.54 25.82
N SER A 16 51.58 1.53 26.57
CA SER A 16 50.35 0.76 26.31
C SER A 16 49.08 1.60 26.51
N ALA A 17 49.03 2.47 27.51
CA ALA A 17 47.93 3.38 27.73
C ALA A 17 47.79 4.41 26.57
N LEU A 18 48.93 4.96 26.10
CA LEU A 18 48.96 5.88 24.96
C LEU A 18 48.52 5.19 23.65
N GLN A 19 48.99 3.96 23.41
CA GLN A 19 48.56 3.18 22.22
C GLN A 19 47.07 2.86 22.27
N THR A 20 46.54 2.48 23.42
CA THR A 20 45.10 2.23 23.60
C THR A 20 44.29 3.51 23.38
N ALA A 21 44.76 4.64 23.93
CA ALA A 21 44.11 5.93 23.75
C ALA A 21 44.10 6.39 22.26
N GLN A 22 45.24 6.18 21.56
CA GLN A 22 45.33 6.46 20.12
C GLN A 22 44.41 5.55 19.29
N ALA A 23 44.35 4.25 19.58
CA ALA A 23 43.48 3.30 18.91
C ALA A 23 41.99 3.63 19.14
N ASN A 24 41.62 3.98 20.35
CA ASN A 24 40.26 4.42 20.69
C ASN A 24 39.90 5.72 19.99
N LEU A 25 40.81 6.71 19.98
CA LEU A 25 40.60 7.98 19.29
C LEU A 25 40.42 7.75 17.78
N ALA A 26 41.26 6.92 17.17
CA ALA A 26 41.13 6.58 15.76
C ALA A 26 39.78 5.88 15.46
N GLY A 27 39.34 4.96 16.33
CA GLY A 27 38.04 4.30 16.23
C GLY A 27 36.86 5.27 16.36
N TYR A 28 36.94 6.24 17.28
CA TYR A 28 35.91 7.28 17.42
C TYR A 28 35.88 8.21 16.17
N LEU A 29 37.03 8.64 15.67
CA LEU A 29 37.09 9.48 14.47
C LEU A 29 36.52 8.74 13.23
N GLN A 30 36.84 7.46 13.09
CA GLN A 30 36.29 6.63 12.00
C GLN A 30 34.77 6.44 12.14
N SER A 31 34.25 6.20 13.33
CA SER A 31 32.81 6.04 13.56
C SER A 31 32.05 7.35 13.34
N VAL A 32 32.58 8.48 13.78
CA VAL A 32 32.01 9.81 13.50
C VAL A 32 32.04 10.11 11.99
N GLY A 33 33.17 9.82 11.33
CA GLY A 33 33.29 9.99 9.89
C GLY A 33 32.27 9.15 9.11
N ALA A 34 32.14 7.86 9.45
CA ALA A 34 31.16 6.96 8.86
C ALA A 34 29.71 7.42 9.12
N PHE A 35 29.42 7.89 10.34
CA PHE A 35 28.12 8.46 10.68
C PHE A 35 27.81 9.69 9.84
N LEU A 36 28.71 10.66 9.78
CA LEU A 36 28.50 11.88 8.97
C LEU A 36 28.32 11.55 7.48
N PHE A 37 29.14 10.63 6.96
CA PHE A 37 29.03 10.19 5.57
C PHE A 37 27.67 9.51 5.29
N SER A 38 27.20 8.67 6.20
CA SER A 38 25.88 8.03 6.08
C SER A 38 24.75 9.05 6.12
N GLN A 39 24.86 10.11 6.95
CA GLN A 39 23.85 11.18 6.97
C GLN A 39 23.81 11.97 5.65
N VAL A 40 24.99 12.26 5.06
CA VAL A 40 25.04 12.91 3.74
C VAL A 40 24.38 12.05 2.66
N LEU A 41 24.68 10.74 2.65
CA LEU A 41 24.02 9.82 1.70
C LEU A 41 22.51 9.73 1.93
N ASN A 42 22.04 9.71 3.16
CA ASN A 42 20.61 9.72 3.48
C ASN A 42 19.92 11.00 2.99
N VAL A 43 20.55 12.16 3.16
CA VAL A 43 20.03 13.41 2.60
C VAL A 43 19.97 13.38 1.08
N LEU A 44 21.02 12.91 0.42
CA LEU A 44 21.05 12.78 -1.05
C LEU A 44 19.97 11.81 -1.55
N ASN A 45 19.79 10.67 -0.90
CA ASN A 45 18.73 9.71 -1.23
C ASN A 45 17.34 10.33 -1.03
N THR A 46 17.13 11.07 0.05
CA THR A 46 15.88 11.78 0.30
C THR A 46 15.60 12.83 -0.76
N LEU A 47 16.61 13.62 -1.15
CA LEU A 47 16.48 14.60 -2.23
C LEU A 47 16.16 13.95 -3.57
N THR A 48 16.83 12.84 -3.91
CA THR A 48 16.58 12.06 -5.12
C THR A 48 15.15 11.51 -5.12
N PHE A 49 14.67 11.00 -3.98
CA PHE A 49 13.29 10.55 -3.82
C PHE A 49 12.29 11.70 -4.02
N LEU A 50 12.53 12.87 -3.40
CA LEU A 50 11.66 14.05 -3.53
C LEU A 50 11.61 14.57 -4.97
N ILE A 51 12.76 14.62 -5.66
CA ILE A 51 12.83 15.03 -7.07
C ILE A 51 12.07 14.02 -7.93
N GLY A 52 12.27 12.71 -7.72
CA GLY A 52 11.51 11.66 -8.42
C GLY A 52 10.01 11.79 -8.19
N PHE A 53 9.60 12.02 -6.94
CA PHE A 53 8.20 12.23 -6.59
C PHE A 53 7.60 13.48 -7.25
N LEU A 54 8.37 14.54 -7.42
CA LEU A 54 7.94 15.77 -8.08
C LEU A 54 7.85 15.61 -9.61
N ILE A 55 8.74 14.82 -10.20
CA ILE A 55 8.74 14.55 -11.65
C ILE A 55 7.49 13.78 -12.08
N ILE A 56 7.00 12.84 -11.25
CA ILE A 56 5.83 12.01 -11.58
C ILE A 56 4.57 12.86 -11.88
N PRO A 57 4.12 13.79 -11.01
CA PRO A 57 2.97 14.63 -11.31
C PRO A 57 3.16 15.52 -12.54
N ILE A 58 4.37 16.05 -12.74
CA ILE A 58 4.68 16.89 -13.91
C ILE A 58 4.58 16.05 -15.19
N TRP A 59 5.19 14.87 -15.20
CA TRP A 59 5.14 13.94 -16.33
C TRP A 59 3.69 13.49 -16.61
N LEU A 60 2.94 13.18 -15.55
CA LEU A 60 1.53 12.80 -15.66
C LEU A 60 0.69 13.93 -16.22
N PHE A 61 0.94 15.17 -15.81
CA PHE A 61 0.28 16.36 -16.34
C PHE A 61 0.50 16.49 -17.87
N TYR A 62 1.74 16.36 -18.35
CA TYR A 62 2.05 16.37 -19.77
C TYR A 62 1.38 15.22 -20.52
N LEU A 63 1.41 14.01 -19.95
CA LEU A 63 0.77 12.84 -20.55
C LEU A 63 -0.74 13.02 -20.71
N LEU A 64 -1.39 13.61 -19.71
CA LEU A 64 -2.83 13.88 -19.75
C LEU A 64 -3.16 15.03 -20.71
N ASN A 65 -2.33 16.06 -20.78
CA ASN A 65 -2.51 17.19 -21.69
C ASN A 65 -2.37 16.76 -23.17
N ASP A 66 -1.44 15.85 -23.45
CA ASP A 66 -1.14 15.38 -24.80
C ASP A 66 -1.89 14.08 -25.19
N ARG A 67 -2.97 13.77 -24.47
CA ARG A 67 -3.78 12.56 -24.70
C ARG A 67 -4.23 12.39 -26.16
N SER A 68 -4.60 13.48 -26.84
CA SER A 68 -5.01 13.46 -28.25
C SER A 68 -3.87 13.06 -29.20
N VAL A 69 -2.66 13.48 -28.89
CA VAL A 69 -1.46 13.11 -29.66
C VAL A 69 -1.17 11.62 -29.49
N ALA A 70 -1.23 11.13 -28.25
CA ALA A 70 -1.00 9.72 -27.94
C ALA A 70 -2.02 8.80 -28.65
N THR A 71 -3.30 9.13 -28.61
CA THR A 71 -4.34 8.35 -29.31
C THR A 71 -4.14 8.33 -30.82
N THR A 72 -3.78 9.49 -31.42
CA THR A 72 -3.50 9.59 -32.85
C THR A 72 -2.27 8.76 -33.26
N LEU A 73 -1.23 8.75 -32.43
CA LEU A 73 -0.03 7.94 -32.68
C LEU A 73 -0.34 6.44 -32.64
N VAL A 74 -1.12 6.01 -31.64
CA VAL A 74 -1.57 4.62 -31.51
C VAL A 74 -2.40 4.21 -32.74
N ASP A 75 -3.34 5.05 -33.18
CA ASP A 75 -4.14 4.78 -34.37
C ASP A 75 -3.31 4.68 -35.67
N ARG A 76 -2.21 5.42 -35.76
CA ARG A 76 -1.31 5.32 -36.91
C ARG A 76 -0.46 4.04 -36.91
N LEU A 77 -0.08 3.56 -35.72
CA LEU A 77 0.74 2.38 -35.56
C LEU A 77 -0.05 1.07 -35.72
N LEU A 78 -1.35 1.09 -35.37
CA LEU A 78 -2.19 -0.10 -35.42
C LEU A 78 -2.80 -0.33 -36.81
N PRO A 79 -2.80 -1.59 -37.30
CA PRO A 79 -3.58 -1.95 -38.47
C PRO A 79 -5.06 -1.64 -38.27
N PRO A 80 -5.79 -1.15 -39.32
CA PRO A 80 -7.20 -0.75 -39.19
C PRO A 80 -8.11 -1.83 -38.57
N ARG A 81 -7.81 -3.10 -38.82
CA ARG A 81 -8.58 -4.25 -38.29
C ARG A 81 -8.40 -4.45 -36.78
N ALA A 82 -7.24 -4.08 -36.20
CA ALA A 82 -6.93 -4.26 -34.81
C ALA A 82 -7.37 -3.06 -33.92
N ARG A 83 -7.62 -1.89 -34.50
CA ARG A 83 -7.98 -0.67 -33.76
C ARG A 83 -9.21 -0.84 -32.86
N PRO A 84 -10.34 -1.42 -33.33
CA PRO A 84 -11.52 -1.58 -32.47
C PRO A 84 -11.23 -2.49 -31.26
N ASP A 85 -10.50 -3.59 -31.46
CA ASP A 85 -10.15 -4.50 -30.37
C ASP A 85 -9.22 -3.82 -29.37
N PHE A 86 -8.21 -3.08 -29.84
CA PHE A 86 -7.30 -2.33 -28.98
C PHE A 86 -8.03 -1.30 -28.10
N TRP A 87 -8.91 -0.48 -28.70
CA TRP A 87 -9.64 0.54 -27.96
C TRP A 87 -10.67 -0.05 -26.99
N ASN A 88 -11.26 -1.19 -27.31
CA ASN A 88 -12.15 -1.90 -26.39
C ASN A 88 -11.37 -2.48 -25.20
N ILE A 89 -10.21 -3.09 -25.42
CA ILE A 89 -9.32 -3.60 -24.37
C ILE A 89 -8.83 -2.44 -23.50
N TRP A 90 -8.40 -1.34 -24.14
CA TRP A 90 -7.98 -0.14 -23.41
C TRP A 90 -9.10 0.42 -22.53
N GLY A 91 -10.30 0.53 -23.08
CA GLY A 91 -11.48 1.02 -22.37
C GLY A 91 -11.85 0.12 -21.17
N LEU A 92 -11.81 -1.21 -21.32
CA LEU A 92 -12.01 -2.15 -20.22
C LEU A 92 -10.95 -1.98 -19.12
N THR A 93 -9.68 -1.82 -19.52
CA THR A 93 -8.58 -1.62 -18.59
C THR A 93 -8.72 -0.30 -17.82
N ASP A 94 -9.06 0.79 -18.51
CA ASP A 94 -9.26 2.12 -17.93
C ASP A 94 -10.44 2.12 -16.94
N GLU A 95 -11.55 1.47 -17.30
CA GLU A 95 -12.74 1.32 -16.46
C GLU A 95 -12.42 0.57 -15.18
N VAL A 96 -11.90 -0.65 -15.27
CA VAL A 96 -11.53 -1.46 -14.11
C VAL A 96 -10.55 -0.75 -13.18
N LEU A 97 -9.50 -0.12 -13.75
CA LEU A 97 -8.49 0.55 -12.96
C LEU A 97 -9.04 1.81 -12.28
N SER A 98 -9.83 2.60 -13.00
CA SER A 98 -10.44 3.83 -12.48
C SER A 98 -11.43 3.54 -11.36
N ASP A 99 -12.29 2.55 -11.54
CA ASP A 99 -13.30 2.18 -10.54
C ASP A 99 -12.64 1.58 -9.30
N TYR A 100 -11.63 0.73 -9.49
CA TYR A 100 -10.86 0.19 -8.37
C TYR A 100 -10.16 1.28 -7.56
N ILE A 101 -9.44 2.19 -8.22
CA ILE A 101 -8.70 3.26 -7.51
C ILE A 101 -9.67 4.17 -6.76
N ARG A 102 -10.79 4.59 -7.40
CA ARG A 102 -11.81 5.42 -6.74
C ARG A 102 -12.43 4.69 -5.56
N GLY A 103 -12.82 3.44 -5.75
CA GLY A 103 -13.39 2.60 -4.70
C GLY A 103 -12.44 2.44 -3.53
N GLN A 104 -11.16 2.15 -3.80
CA GLN A 104 -10.16 1.94 -2.76
C GLN A 104 -9.84 3.22 -1.97
N LEU A 105 -9.77 4.37 -2.64
CA LEU A 105 -9.60 5.66 -1.96
C LEU A 105 -10.80 6.01 -1.07
N LEU A 106 -12.03 5.78 -1.56
CA LEU A 106 -13.25 5.99 -0.78
C LEU A 106 -13.32 5.03 0.40
N LEU A 107 -12.96 3.76 0.19
CA LEU A 107 -12.92 2.76 1.26
C LEU A 107 -11.91 3.15 2.34
N GLY A 108 -10.68 3.51 1.95
CA GLY A 108 -9.66 3.94 2.89
C GLY A 108 -10.07 5.19 3.68
N LEU A 109 -10.72 6.17 3.03
CA LEU A 109 -11.25 7.34 3.71
C LEU A 109 -12.37 6.96 4.71
N ALA A 110 -13.29 6.10 4.32
CA ALA A 110 -14.39 5.65 5.16
C ALA A 110 -13.89 4.83 6.36
N VAL A 111 -12.98 3.87 6.16
CA VAL A 111 -12.37 3.07 7.22
C VAL A 111 -11.58 3.95 8.18
N GLY A 112 -10.73 4.84 7.65
CA GLY A 112 -10.00 5.80 8.48
C GLY A 112 -10.93 6.66 9.33
N ALA A 113 -12.01 7.19 8.74
CA ALA A 113 -13.01 7.97 9.47
C ALA A 113 -13.73 7.14 10.55
N MET A 114 -14.14 5.91 10.25
CA MET A 114 -14.81 5.03 11.22
C MET A 114 -13.88 4.66 12.38
N VAL A 115 -12.61 4.32 12.11
CA VAL A 115 -11.60 4.09 13.15
C VAL A 115 -11.42 5.33 13.99
N GLY A 116 -11.26 6.51 13.38
CA GLY A 116 -11.13 7.79 14.08
C GLY A 116 -12.33 8.09 14.99
N ILE A 117 -13.54 7.92 14.48
CA ILE A 117 -14.78 8.10 15.26
C ILE A 117 -14.86 7.08 16.41
N GLY A 118 -14.62 5.80 16.14
CA GLY A 118 -14.65 4.75 17.15
C GLY A 118 -13.66 4.98 18.28
N LEU A 119 -12.41 5.36 17.97
CA LEU A 119 -11.40 5.67 18.95
C LEU A 119 -11.71 6.96 19.73
N LEU A 120 -12.31 7.96 19.07
CA LEU A 120 -12.77 9.18 19.73
C LEU A 120 -13.90 8.88 20.73
N LEU A 121 -14.86 8.05 20.35
CA LEU A 121 -15.92 7.60 21.26
C LEU A 121 -15.35 6.87 22.48
N LEU A 122 -14.38 5.97 22.30
CA LEU A 122 -13.70 5.33 23.43
C LEU A 122 -13.06 6.36 24.36
N ARG A 123 -12.39 7.37 23.80
CA ARG A 123 -11.81 8.45 24.61
C ARG A 123 -12.87 9.24 25.39
N MET A 124 -14.02 9.50 24.78
CA MET A 124 -15.14 10.17 25.45
C MET A 124 -15.75 9.31 26.58
N LEU A 125 -15.67 7.99 26.47
CA LEU A 125 -16.10 7.03 27.51
C LEU A 125 -15.05 6.87 28.63
N GLY A 126 -13.93 7.61 28.60
CA GLY A 126 -12.93 7.62 29.65
C GLY A 126 -11.74 6.68 29.43
N PHE A 127 -11.62 6.01 28.28
CA PHE A 127 -10.44 5.22 27.94
C PHE A 127 -9.26 6.11 27.55
N ASP A 128 -8.02 5.77 27.99
CA ASP A 128 -6.81 6.52 27.63
C ASP A 128 -6.34 6.15 26.21
N VAL A 129 -7.04 6.65 25.19
CA VAL A 129 -6.69 6.47 23.79
C VAL A 129 -5.90 7.67 23.28
N ARG A 130 -4.68 7.43 22.82
CA ARG A 130 -3.75 8.46 22.30
C ARG A 130 -3.59 8.35 20.77
N TYR A 131 -3.14 9.44 20.17
CA TYR A 131 -2.82 9.50 18.73
C TYR A 131 -3.96 9.09 17.79
N ILE A 132 -5.21 9.37 18.15
CA ILE A 132 -6.40 8.97 17.41
C ILE A 132 -6.32 9.35 15.92
N LEU A 133 -5.95 10.61 15.62
CA LEU A 133 -5.85 11.06 14.23
C LEU A 133 -4.77 10.29 13.45
N LEU A 134 -3.63 10.04 14.08
CA LEU A 134 -2.54 9.26 13.46
C LEU A 134 -2.99 7.81 13.17
N LEU A 135 -3.66 7.18 14.13
CA LEU A 135 -4.18 5.82 13.98
C LEU A 135 -5.27 5.73 12.91
N ALA A 136 -6.14 6.73 12.83
CA ALA A 136 -7.15 6.85 11.77
C ALA A 136 -6.50 6.99 10.37
N ILE A 137 -5.48 7.84 10.26
CA ILE A 137 -4.73 8.02 9.00
C ILE A 137 -3.99 6.73 8.61
N ILE A 138 -3.33 6.07 9.56
CA ILE A 138 -2.65 4.80 9.31
C ILE A 138 -3.65 3.75 8.82
N ALA A 139 -4.80 3.59 9.50
CA ALA A 139 -5.83 2.65 9.09
C ALA A 139 -6.32 2.94 7.66
N GLY A 140 -6.63 4.21 7.35
CA GLY A 140 -7.08 4.59 6.01
C GLY A 140 -6.03 4.41 4.91
N ILE A 141 -4.76 4.68 5.18
CA ILE A 141 -3.68 4.50 4.20
C ILE A 141 -3.36 3.02 3.99
N THR A 142 -3.30 2.24 5.06
CA THR A 142 -3.02 0.80 4.94
C THR A 142 -4.14 0.05 4.23
N GLU A 143 -5.36 0.58 4.24
CA GLU A 143 -6.52 0.04 3.51
C GLU A 143 -6.29 -0.05 1.99
N LEU A 144 -5.36 0.74 1.45
CA LEU A 144 -4.96 0.62 0.04
C LEU A 144 -4.35 -0.76 -0.32
N ILE A 145 -3.96 -1.54 0.67
CA ILE A 145 -3.42 -2.89 0.50
C ILE A 145 -4.55 -3.90 0.79
N PRO A 146 -5.11 -4.57 -0.22
CA PRO A 146 -6.21 -5.50 -0.01
C PRO A 146 -5.85 -6.60 0.98
N ILE A 147 -6.79 -6.97 1.86
CA ILE A 147 -6.71 -8.08 2.83
C ILE A 147 -5.68 -7.84 3.96
N ILE A 148 -4.48 -7.40 3.63
CA ILE A 148 -3.38 -7.22 4.60
C ILE A 148 -3.47 -5.85 5.28
N GLY A 149 -3.98 -4.85 4.58
CA GLY A 149 -4.07 -3.46 5.03
C GLY A 149 -4.79 -3.29 6.37
N PRO A 150 -6.00 -3.81 6.54
CA PRO A 150 -6.73 -3.74 7.81
C PRO A 150 -5.93 -4.32 9.00
N ILE A 151 -5.22 -5.43 8.77
CA ILE A 151 -4.41 -6.07 9.81
C ILE A 151 -3.23 -5.14 10.19
N ILE A 152 -2.49 -4.64 9.19
CA ILE A 152 -1.35 -3.73 9.43
C ILE A 152 -1.83 -2.44 10.11
N GLY A 153 -2.97 -1.90 9.67
CA GLY A 153 -3.55 -0.67 10.23
C GLY A 153 -4.01 -0.82 11.68
N ALA A 154 -4.48 -2.01 12.07
CA ALA A 154 -4.95 -2.29 13.43
C ALA A 154 -3.78 -2.46 14.43
N VAL A 155 -2.65 -3.03 14.00
CA VAL A 155 -1.52 -3.36 14.90
C VAL A 155 -1.04 -2.18 15.74
N PRO A 156 -0.73 -0.98 15.20
CA PRO A 156 -0.28 0.14 16.02
C PRO A 156 -1.33 0.58 17.05
N GLY A 157 -2.60 0.63 16.65
CA GLY A 157 -3.68 1.03 17.53
C GLY A 157 -3.87 0.06 18.69
N VAL A 158 -3.89 -1.23 18.40
CA VAL A 158 -4.04 -2.29 19.40
C VAL A 158 -2.83 -2.31 20.35
N LEU A 159 -1.60 -2.23 19.83
CA LEU A 159 -0.40 -2.17 20.66
C LEU A 159 -0.38 -0.94 21.59
N LEU A 160 -0.74 0.22 21.08
CA LEU A 160 -0.85 1.44 21.90
C LEU A 160 -1.96 1.32 22.92
N GLY A 161 -3.08 0.67 22.60
CA GLY A 161 -4.16 0.40 23.55
C GLY A 161 -3.70 -0.47 24.71
N PHE A 162 -2.91 -1.52 24.47
CA PHE A 162 -2.41 -2.42 25.52
C PHE A 162 -1.25 -1.85 26.31
N PHE A 163 -0.32 -1.11 25.66
CA PHE A 163 0.98 -0.75 26.24
C PHE A 163 1.20 0.77 26.34
N GLY A 164 0.37 1.60 25.73
CA GLY A 164 0.64 3.02 25.51
C GLY A 164 0.17 3.97 26.63
N GLY A 165 -0.39 3.50 27.74
CA GLY A 165 -0.90 4.38 28.78
C GLY A 165 -1.42 3.68 30.05
N ALA A 166 -2.19 4.41 30.86
CA ALA A 166 -2.75 3.89 32.12
C ALA A 166 -3.91 2.88 31.93
N GLY A 167 -4.40 2.71 30.72
CA GLY A 167 -5.58 1.88 30.42
C GLY A 167 -5.34 0.37 30.39
N GLY A 168 -4.12 -0.06 30.04
CA GLY A 168 -3.73 -1.47 30.07
C GLY A 168 -4.68 -2.39 29.29
N LEU A 169 -5.01 -3.53 29.91
CA LEU A 169 -5.85 -4.58 29.28
C LEU A 169 -7.21 -4.07 28.82
N GLN A 170 -7.89 -3.23 29.61
CA GLN A 170 -9.23 -2.72 29.29
C GLN A 170 -9.22 -1.83 28.05
N THR A 171 -8.28 -0.88 27.98
CA THR A 171 -8.14 -0.01 26.80
C THR A 171 -7.72 -0.81 25.57
N GLY A 172 -6.79 -1.77 25.70
CA GLY A 172 -6.38 -2.63 24.62
C GLY A 172 -7.53 -3.44 24.02
N LEU A 173 -8.36 -4.05 24.86
CA LEU A 173 -9.54 -4.80 24.43
C LEU A 173 -10.59 -3.89 23.78
N ALA A 174 -10.82 -2.69 24.33
CA ALA A 174 -11.77 -1.74 23.78
C ALA A 174 -11.32 -1.24 22.39
N VAL A 175 -10.04 -0.93 22.21
CA VAL A 175 -9.46 -0.54 20.93
C VAL A 175 -9.55 -1.69 19.92
N LEU A 176 -9.20 -2.92 20.33
CA LEU A 176 -9.36 -4.11 19.48
C LEU A 176 -10.82 -4.29 19.03
N LEU A 177 -11.78 -4.10 19.93
CA LEU A 177 -13.20 -4.18 19.60
C LEU A 177 -13.59 -3.14 18.54
N VAL A 178 -13.09 -1.91 18.61
CA VAL A 178 -13.33 -0.89 17.57
C VAL A 178 -12.85 -1.37 16.22
N TYR A 179 -11.61 -1.87 16.12
CA TYR A 179 -11.09 -2.38 14.85
C TYR A 179 -11.89 -3.58 14.32
N VAL A 180 -12.30 -4.50 15.19
CA VAL A 180 -13.14 -5.64 14.80
C VAL A 180 -14.51 -5.17 14.29
N VAL A 181 -15.15 -4.22 14.97
CA VAL A 181 -16.44 -3.66 14.54
C VAL A 181 -16.30 -2.94 13.19
N VAL A 182 -15.26 -2.11 13.03
CA VAL A 182 -14.98 -1.43 11.77
C VAL A 182 -14.75 -2.44 10.65
N GLN A 183 -14.00 -3.52 10.89
CA GLN A 183 -13.76 -4.59 9.92
C GLN A 183 -15.07 -5.31 9.51
N GLN A 184 -15.98 -5.54 10.47
CA GLN A 184 -17.28 -6.14 10.14
C GLN A 184 -18.16 -5.20 9.32
N LEU A 185 -18.15 -3.91 9.62
CA LEU A 185 -18.87 -2.90 8.84
C LEU A 185 -18.27 -2.76 7.44
N GLU A 186 -16.95 -2.80 7.33
CA GLU A 186 -16.25 -2.79 6.04
C GLU A 186 -16.68 -3.98 5.18
N ASN A 187 -16.48 -5.20 5.68
CA ASN A 187 -16.75 -6.43 4.92
C ASN A 187 -18.22 -6.60 4.53
N ASN A 188 -19.15 -6.20 5.41
CA ASN A 188 -20.57 -6.45 5.20
C ASN A 188 -21.32 -5.26 4.56
N LEU A 189 -20.78 -4.04 4.65
CA LEU A 189 -21.46 -2.85 4.21
C LEU A 189 -20.68 -2.02 3.20
N LEU A 190 -19.39 -1.71 3.47
CA LEU A 190 -18.63 -0.80 2.64
C LEU A 190 -18.12 -1.46 1.37
N VAL A 191 -17.49 -2.62 1.48
CA VAL A 191 -16.94 -3.35 0.33
C VAL A 191 -18.03 -3.63 -0.71
N PRO A 192 -19.19 -4.22 -0.38
CA PRO A 192 -20.25 -4.45 -1.36
C PRO A 192 -20.80 -3.17 -2.00
N ARG A 193 -20.85 -2.07 -1.25
CA ARG A 193 -21.40 -0.80 -1.75
C ARG A 193 -20.41 0.06 -2.53
N ILE A 194 -19.12 0.00 -2.20
CA ILE A 194 -18.10 0.89 -2.77
C ILE A 194 -17.36 0.18 -3.91
N ILE A 195 -16.93 -1.05 -3.69
CA ILE A 195 -16.14 -1.82 -4.65
C ILE A 195 -17.04 -2.73 -5.48
N GLY A 196 -18.19 -3.14 -4.92
CA GLY A 196 -19.10 -4.09 -5.56
C GLY A 196 -18.47 -5.48 -5.68
N GLU A 197 -19.03 -6.30 -6.56
CA GLU A 197 -18.47 -7.61 -6.91
C GLU A 197 -17.36 -7.51 -7.99
N SER A 198 -16.72 -6.35 -8.11
CA SER A 198 -15.86 -5.95 -9.23
C SER A 198 -14.75 -6.94 -9.58
N VAL A 199 -14.30 -7.77 -8.66
CA VAL A 199 -13.20 -8.69 -8.95
C VAL A 199 -13.68 -10.07 -9.39
N GLY A 200 -14.83 -10.56 -8.91
CA GLY A 200 -15.43 -11.84 -9.28
C GLY A 200 -14.48 -13.05 -9.14
N ILE A 201 -13.45 -12.92 -8.31
CA ILE A 201 -12.36 -13.88 -8.13
C ILE A 201 -12.42 -14.42 -6.71
N HIS A 202 -12.20 -15.72 -6.57
CA HIS A 202 -12.20 -16.35 -5.25
C HIS A 202 -11.09 -15.74 -4.36
N PRO A 203 -11.36 -15.35 -3.10
CA PRO A 203 -10.40 -14.69 -2.23
C PRO A 203 -9.06 -15.41 -2.07
N ALA A 204 -9.07 -16.76 -2.05
CA ALA A 204 -7.85 -17.55 -1.95
C ALA A 204 -6.93 -17.36 -3.18
N ILE A 205 -7.50 -17.24 -4.38
CA ILE A 205 -6.74 -16.98 -5.60
C ILE A 205 -6.12 -15.58 -5.54
N LEU A 206 -6.91 -14.59 -5.10
CA LEU A 206 -6.41 -13.23 -4.92
C LEU A 206 -5.26 -13.17 -3.92
N MET A 207 -5.34 -13.89 -2.78
CA MET A 207 -4.24 -13.99 -1.82
C MET A 207 -2.95 -14.52 -2.44
N VAL A 208 -3.03 -15.59 -3.24
CA VAL A 208 -1.85 -16.14 -3.94
C VAL A 208 -1.26 -15.12 -4.89
N ILE A 209 -2.12 -14.42 -5.64
CA ILE A 209 -1.67 -13.37 -6.59
C ILE A 209 -1.03 -12.20 -5.85
N VAL A 210 -1.62 -11.74 -4.74
CA VAL A 210 -1.05 -10.67 -3.89
C VAL A 210 0.36 -11.04 -3.42
N ILE A 211 0.56 -12.29 -2.95
CA ILE A 211 1.88 -12.76 -2.51
C ILE A 211 2.86 -12.81 -3.69
N ALA A 212 2.45 -13.38 -4.83
CA ALA A 212 3.30 -13.49 -6.01
C ALA A 212 3.68 -12.11 -6.56
N MET A 213 2.71 -11.20 -6.70
CA MET A 213 2.95 -9.83 -7.17
C MET A 213 3.81 -9.03 -6.19
N GLY A 214 3.63 -9.26 -4.89
CA GLY A 214 4.48 -8.68 -3.85
C GLY A 214 5.94 -9.10 -3.96
N GLN A 215 6.22 -10.35 -4.30
CA GLN A 215 7.59 -10.85 -4.51
C GLN A 215 8.26 -10.24 -5.75
N VAL A 216 7.50 -10.02 -6.83
CA VAL A 216 8.07 -9.55 -8.11
C VAL A 216 8.15 -8.02 -8.15
N PHE A 217 7.11 -7.31 -7.72
CA PHE A 217 6.94 -5.86 -7.86
C PHE A 217 6.90 -5.12 -6.52
N GLY A 218 7.13 -5.82 -5.40
CA GLY A 218 7.10 -5.21 -4.06
C GLY A 218 5.73 -4.63 -3.70
N LEU A 219 5.74 -3.51 -2.97
CA LEU A 219 4.53 -2.85 -2.48
C LEU A 219 3.54 -2.48 -3.61
N LEU A 220 4.06 -2.01 -4.75
CA LEU A 220 3.21 -1.70 -5.91
C LEU A 220 2.50 -2.94 -6.45
N GLY A 221 3.19 -4.09 -6.46
CA GLY A 221 2.59 -5.37 -6.86
C GLY A 221 1.45 -5.78 -5.94
N VAL A 222 1.60 -5.62 -4.63
CA VAL A 222 0.55 -5.92 -3.64
C VAL A 222 -0.68 -5.02 -3.86
N VAL A 223 -0.48 -3.71 -4.00
CA VAL A 223 -1.58 -2.75 -4.20
C VAL A 223 -2.31 -2.99 -5.53
N LEU A 224 -1.58 -3.29 -6.59
CA LEU A 224 -2.14 -3.48 -7.92
C LEU A 224 -2.59 -4.91 -8.22
N ALA A 225 -2.38 -5.87 -7.31
CA ALA A 225 -2.73 -7.28 -7.53
C ALA A 225 -4.20 -7.48 -7.87
N ALA A 226 -5.10 -6.84 -7.14
CA ALA A 226 -6.55 -6.96 -7.36
C ALA A 226 -6.99 -6.40 -8.73
N PRO A 227 -6.68 -5.14 -9.09
CA PRO A 227 -7.11 -4.60 -10.39
C PRO A 227 -6.43 -5.30 -11.56
N LEU A 228 -5.16 -5.68 -11.46
CA LEU A 228 -4.49 -6.41 -12.53
C LEU A 228 -5.10 -7.81 -12.75
N THR A 229 -5.56 -8.45 -11.68
CA THR A 229 -6.24 -9.74 -11.79
C THR A 229 -7.62 -9.58 -12.45
N ALA A 230 -8.37 -8.53 -12.10
CA ALA A 230 -9.64 -8.22 -12.74
C ALA A 230 -9.45 -7.91 -14.24
N ILE A 231 -8.46 -7.08 -14.58
CA ILE A 231 -8.10 -6.79 -15.98
C ILE A 231 -7.73 -8.06 -16.73
N ALA A 232 -6.90 -8.92 -16.13
CA ALA A 232 -6.50 -10.19 -16.77
C ALA A 232 -7.71 -11.11 -17.02
N ARG A 233 -8.65 -11.19 -16.08
CA ARG A 233 -9.91 -11.94 -16.24
C ARG A 233 -10.73 -11.38 -17.39
N ASP A 234 -10.96 -10.07 -17.41
CA ASP A 234 -11.82 -9.42 -18.40
C ASP A 234 -11.22 -9.48 -19.80
N LEU A 235 -9.90 -9.33 -19.88
CA LEU A 235 -9.15 -9.51 -21.11
C LEU A 235 -9.25 -10.95 -21.63
N PHE A 236 -9.13 -11.95 -20.74
CA PHE A 236 -9.30 -13.36 -21.08
C PHE A 236 -10.72 -13.61 -21.64
N VAL A 237 -11.75 -13.12 -20.96
CA VAL A 237 -13.15 -13.25 -21.40
C VAL A 237 -13.37 -12.53 -22.74
N TYR A 238 -12.82 -11.34 -22.91
CA TYR A 238 -12.88 -10.59 -24.16
C TYR A 238 -12.29 -11.38 -25.33
N VAL A 239 -11.05 -11.85 -25.17
CA VAL A 239 -10.37 -12.64 -26.20
C VAL A 239 -11.11 -13.92 -26.53
N TYR A 240 -11.58 -14.65 -25.49
CA TYR A 240 -12.39 -15.86 -25.69
C TYR A 240 -13.63 -15.60 -26.55
N ARG A 241 -14.37 -14.53 -26.25
CA ARG A 241 -15.57 -14.15 -27.03
C ARG A 241 -15.25 -13.71 -28.45
N ARG A 242 -14.13 -13.02 -28.63
CA ARG A 242 -13.64 -12.67 -29.97
C ARG A 242 -13.29 -13.90 -30.81
N LEU A 243 -12.72 -14.93 -30.19
CA LEU A 243 -12.45 -16.21 -30.84
C LEU A 243 -13.73 -16.97 -31.19
N ASP A 244 -14.81 -16.78 -30.42
CA ASP A 244 -16.14 -17.35 -30.65
C ASP A 244 -16.92 -16.61 -31.77
N GLY A 245 -16.29 -15.60 -32.39
CA GLY A 245 -16.82 -14.89 -33.57
C GLY A 245 -17.66 -13.66 -33.27
N LEU A 246 -17.80 -13.22 -31.99
CA LEU A 246 -18.52 -11.98 -31.67
C LEU A 246 -17.80 -10.76 -32.23
N SER A 247 -18.55 -9.71 -32.54
CA SER A 247 -17.97 -8.43 -32.92
C SER A 247 -17.23 -7.78 -31.75
N PRO A 248 -16.26 -6.86 -31.98
CA PRO A 248 -15.56 -6.17 -30.91
C PRO A 248 -16.48 -5.44 -29.91
N ALA A 249 -17.57 -4.86 -30.42
CA ALA A 249 -18.56 -4.17 -29.58
C ALA A 249 -19.38 -5.16 -28.73
N ASP A 250 -19.86 -6.26 -29.30
CA ASP A 250 -20.66 -7.26 -28.60
C ASP A 250 -19.84 -7.99 -27.54
N ALA A 251 -18.57 -8.31 -27.83
CA ALA A 251 -17.65 -8.91 -26.88
C ALA A 251 -17.45 -8.05 -25.63
N ARG A 252 -17.42 -6.72 -25.79
CA ARG A 252 -17.33 -5.78 -24.66
C ARG A 252 -18.64 -5.66 -23.90
N HIS A 253 -19.78 -5.44 -24.60
CA HIS A 253 -21.09 -5.27 -23.97
C HIS A 253 -21.49 -6.43 -23.07
N THR A 254 -21.18 -7.65 -23.45
CA THR A 254 -21.48 -8.82 -22.63
C THR A 254 -20.63 -8.94 -21.37
N ILE A 255 -19.47 -8.29 -21.29
CA ILE A 255 -18.67 -8.20 -20.06
C ILE A 255 -19.34 -7.23 -19.09
N SER A 256 -19.69 -6.04 -19.57
CA SER A 256 -20.37 -5.01 -18.79
C SER A 256 -21.81 -5.42 -18.37
N ALA A 257 -22.54 -6.19 -19.18
CA ALA A 257 -23.90 -6.66 -18.88
C ALA A 257 -23.97 -7.91 -17.97
N ALA A 258 -22.86 -8.64 -17.82
CA ALA A 258 -22.81 -9.79 -16.91
C ALA A 258 -22.72 -9.38 -15.42
N GLU A 259 -22.38 -8.15 -15.14
CA GLU A 259 -22.32 -7.56 -13.80
C GLU A 259 -23.73 -7.34 -13.16
N PRO A 260 -24.73 -6.71 -13.82
CA PRO A 260 -26.04 -6.48 -13.21
C PRO A 260 -26.95 -7.71 -13.15
N ALA A 261 -26.75 -8.72 -14.01
CA ALA A 261 -27.63 -9.91 -14.06
C ALA A 261 -27.47 -10.84 -12.82
N LYS A 262 -26.35 -10.78 -12.13
CA LYS A 262 -26.15 -11.53 -10.87
C LYS A 262 -26.92 -10.90 -9.70
N GLU A 263 -27.13 -9.59 -9.71
CA GLU A 263 -27.84 -8.87 -8.66
C GLU A 263 -29.35 -9.20 -8.64
N SER A 264 -29.94 -9.44 -9.81
CA SER A 264 -31.36 -9.79 -9.94
C SER A 264 -31.67 -11.26 -9.64
N ALA A 265 -30.70 -12.15 -9.72
CA ALA A 265 -30.87 -13.58 -9.45
C ALA A 265 -30.74 -13.96 -7.97
N MET A 266 -30.29 -13.03 -7.10
CA MET A 266 -30.08 -13.25 -5.66
C MET A 266 -31.19 -12.68 -4.76
N THR A 267 -32.26 -12.10 -5.29
CA THR A 267 -33.47 -11.76 -4.52
C THR A 267 -34.44 -12.93 -4.57
N PRO A 268 -34.46 -13.82 -3.53
CA PRO A 268 -35.60 -14.74 -3.38
C PRO A 268 -36.82 -13.93 -2.99
N GLY A 269 -37.91 -14.05 -3.74
CA GLY A 269 -39.21 -13.49 -3.45
C GLY A 269 -39.83 -14.07 -2.15
#